data_b2791f39f1b3fb31a1c785401e5f138c
#
_entry.id   b2791f39f1b3fb31a1c785401e5f138c
#
_cell.length_a   1.000
_cell.length_b   1.000
_cell.length_c   1.000
_cell.angle_alpha   90.00
_cell.angle_beta   90.00
_cell.angle_gamma   90.00
#
_symmetry.space_group_name_H-M   'P 1'
#
loop_
_entity.id
_entity.type
_entity.pdbx_description
1 polymer ?
#
loop_
_entity_poly.entity_id
_entity_poly.type
_entity_poly.pdbx_seq_one_letter_code
_entity_poly.pdbx_strand_id
1 'polypeptide(L)'
;MNGKLIKKEFSFLLRNPIIYLGALLMAGIVFWRVSPYWNFYNHLQKPDAEVIYSDGRDVIDGYIPTPQEELYETTLGTLQEYLVTDYGFTKEEAAAEIKKVKEWEILDIAAYFKEQYGIAGVRSMFMERSYHSATREEMDVYLQETFGVNGKKAYTKEVAYKYADYLGISSILFVILVFVLLLYKDMKKDIYTLIHAKPLSAITFLGAKLVAGLGVVFGATMPLTLIMNLLTMKAGIAHGLSVHFADFWVTVLLFHVPGILAAGSLIILISLLFCNTIPAIPAMLLYYLYCNIGSYDSVLGSWYGYHYQAKIFAIFIRFPLLFGANEFPKGGMFNIFFLLLVTFFALMGSVKIWERRRSI
;
A
#
# COMPACT_ATOMS: atom_id res chain seq x y z
N MET A 1 18.90 30.45 1.70
CA MET A 1 18.29 29.72 2.85
C MET A 1 19.25 29.76 4.03
N ASN A 2 18.79 30.06 5.26
CA ASN A 2 19.67 30.25 6.41
C ASN A 2 19.98 28.89 7.09
N GLY A 3 21.15 28.33 6.85
CA GLY A 3 21.58 27.02 7.38
C GLY A 3 21.60 26.94 8.93
N LYS A 4 21.82 28.08 9.61
CA LYS A 4 21.76 28.14 11.06
C LYS A 4 20.33 27.88 11.60
N LEU A 5 19.30 28.38 10.88
CA LEU A 5 17.90 28.17 11.24
C LEU A 5 17.51 26.70 11.03
N ILE A 6 17.88 26.11 9.88
CA ILE A 6 17.62 24.68 9.61
C ILE A 6 18.24 23.82 10.69
N LYS A 7 19.52 24.04 11.03
CA LYS A 7 20.22 23.27 12.07
C LYS A 7 19.52 23.39 13.43
N LYS A 8 19.00 24.58 13.77
CA LYS A 8 18.26 24.80 15.04
C LYS A 8 16.94 24.02 15.08
N GLU A 9 16.18 24.07 13.97
CA GLU A 9 14.90 23.35 13.87
C GLU A 9 15.10 21.82 13.87
N PHE A 10 16.10 21.36 13.14
CA PHE A 10 16.47 19.94 13.12
C PHE A 10 16.92 19.46 14.51
N SER A 11 17.81 20.23 15.18
CA SER A 11 18.25 19.90 16.55
C SER A 11 17.10 19.90 17.55
N PHE A 12 16.10 20.77 17.40
CA PHE A 12 14.89 20.79 18.22
C PHE A 12 14.10 19.48 18.10
N LEU A 13 13.88 19.00 16.87
CA LEU A 13 13.20 17.72 16.64
C LEU A 13 13.99 16.55 17.21
N LEU A 14 15.30 16.48 16.96
CA LEU A 14 16.13 15.38 17.45
C LEU A 14 16.30 15.32 18.98
N ARG A 15 16.03 16.42 19.69
CA ARG A 15 16.02 16.42 21.16
C ARG A 15 14.71 15.92 21.76
N ASN A 16 13.69 15.72 20.94
CA ASN A 16 12.37 15.28 21.41
C ASN A 16 12.27 13.75 21.37
N PRO A 17 12.15 13.05 22.52
CA PRO A 17 12.08 11.60 22.56
C PRO A 17 10.87 11.01 21.82
N ILE A 18 9.79 11.77 21.68
CA ILE A 18 8.57 11.36 20.94
C ILE A 18 8.90 11.08 19.47
N ILE A 19 9.86 11.80 18.87
CA ILE A 19 10.30 11.57 17.48
C ILE A 19 10.92 10.18 17.34
N TYR A 20 11.78 9.78 18.27
CA TYR A 20 12.39 8.44 18.24
C TYR A 20 11.35 7.34 18.48
N LEU A 21 10.43 7.56 19.41
CA LEU A 21 9.32 6.61 19.62
C LEU A 21 8.45 6.46 18.36
N GLY A 22 8.09 7.57 17.70
CA GLY A 22 7.34 7.54 16.45
C GLY A 22 8.10 6.82 15.33
N ALA A 23 9.40 7.07 15.18
CA ALA A 23 10.25 6.39 14.19
C ALA A 23 10.36 4.89 14.48
N LEU A 24 10.53 4.49 15.76
CA LEU A 24 10.60 3.08 16.17
C LEU A 24 9.26 2.35 15.94
N LEU A 25 8.13 2.99 16.26
CA LEU A 25 6.80 2.44 16.00
C LEU A 25 6.57 2.25 14.49
N MET A 26 6.92 3.24 13.68
CA MET A 26 6.86 3.15 12.21
C MET A 26 7.71 1.99 11.71
N ALA A 27 8.98 1.92 12.12
CA ALA A 27 9.90 0.86 11.70
C ALA A 27 9.43 -0.53 12.17
N GLY A 28 8.91 -0.63 13.40
CA GLY A 28 8.39 -1.89 13.95
C GLY A 28 7.17 -2.40 13.19
N ILE A 29 6.22 -1.51 12.85
CA ILE A 29 5.04 -1.87 12.05
C ILE A 29 5.46 -2.36 10.66
N VAL A 30 6.34 -1.62 9.98
CA VAL A 30 6.82 -1.97 8.65
C VAL A 30 7.57 -3.30 8.68
N PHE A 31 8.48 -3.48 9.64
CA PHE A 31 9.22 -4.72 9.80
C PHE A 31 8.31 -5.92 10.06
N TRP A 32 7.38 -5.78 10.99
CA TRP A 32 6.44 -6.85 11.33
C TRP A 32 5.58 -7.27 10.13
N ARG A 33 5.14 -6.32 9.32
CA ARG A 33 4.24 -6.58 8.18
C ARG A 33 4.98 -7.08 6.93
N VAL A 34 6.26 -6.77 6.77
CA VAL A 34 7.04 -7.14 5.59
C VAL A 34 7.90 -8.39 5.83
N SER A 35 8.36 -8.63 7.04
CA SER A 35 9.23 -9.79 7.35
C SER A 35 8.62 -11.16 6.98
N PRO A 36 7.30 -11.41 7.01
CA PRO A 36 6.74 -12.68 6.56
C PRO A 36 7.08 -13.02 5.10
N TYR A 37 7.25 -12.02 4.23
CA TYR A 37 7.59 -12.22 2.82
C TYR A 37 9.05 -12.67 2.59
N TRP A 38 9.85 -12.84 3.63
CA TRP A 38 11.19 -13.40 3.53
C TRP A 38 11.24 -14.92 3.76
N ASN A 39 10.13 -15.52 4.23
CA ASN A 39 10.05 -16.96 4.44
C ASN A 39 8.63 -17.48 4.16
N PHE A 40 8.49 -18.21 3.07
CA PHE A 40 7.22 -18.76 2.58
C PHE A 40 6.91 -20.16 3.12
N TYR A 41 7.79 -20.76 3.94
CA TYR A 41 7.70 -22.15 4.33
C TYR A 41 7.13 -22.40 5.73
N ASN A 42 6.69 -21.34 6.42
CA ASN A 42 6.23 -21.46 7.82
C ASN A 42 4.87 -22.13 7.97
N HIS A 43 4.03 -22.09 6.94
CA HIS A 43 2.62 -22.51 7.03
C HIS A 43 2.23 -23.53 5.94
N LEU A 44 3.21 -24.24 5.42
CA LEU A 44 2.97 -25.23 4.36
C LEU A 44 2.19 -26.43 4.84
N GLN A 45 1.42 -26.99 3.94
CA GLN A 45 0.67 -28.21 4.12
C GLN A 45 1.59 -29.45 4.10
N LYS A 46 1.18 -30.51 4.80
CA LYS A 46 1.83 -31.83 4.67
C LYS A 46 1.42 -32.48 3.33
N PRO A 47 2.30 -33.25 2.69
CA PRO A 47 2.01 -33.85 1.37
C PRO A 47 0.73 -34.72 1.33
N ASP A 48 0.37 -35.36 2.44
CA ASP A 48 -0.78 -36.26 2.52
C ASP A 48 -2.03 -35.62 3.13
N ALA A 49 -2.03 -34.29 3.35
CA ALA A 49 -3.17 -33.60 3.90
C ALA A 49 -4.18 -33.22 2.82
N GLU A 50 -5.45 -33.13 3.19
CA GLU A 50 -6.50 -32.65 2.30
C GLU A 50 -6.26 -31.21 1.86
N VAL A 51 -6.40 -30.94 0.56
CA VAL A 51 -6.22 -29.60 -0.01
C VAL A 51 -7.31 -28.66 0.54
N ILE A 52 -6.89 -27.52 1.10
CA ILE A 52 -7.78 -26.51 1.61
C ILE A 52 -7.77 -25.31 0.65
N TYR A 53 -8.94 -24.96 0.12
CA TYR A 53 -9.11 -23.81 -0.75
C TYR A 53 -9.44 -22.53 0.01
N SER A 54 -9.12 -21.37 -0.58
CA SER A 54 -9.38 -20.05 -0.01
C SER A 54 -9.46 -18.98 -1.09
N ASP A 55 -10.18 -17.91 -0.80
CA ASP A 55 -10.27 -16.70 -1.65
C ASP A 55 -9.35 -15.56 -1.21
N GLY A 56 -8.81 -15.62 0.00
CA GLY A 56 -8.14 -14.48 0.62
C GLY A 56 -6.86 -14.77 1.40
N ARG A 57 -6.28 -15.98 1.28
CA ARG A 57 -5.01 -16.30 1.94
C ARG A 57 -3.83 -16.09 1.00
N ASP A 58 -2.76 -15.52 1.56
CA ASP A 58 -1.56 -15.14 0.81
C ASP A 58 -0.49 -16.25 0.82
N VAL A 59 0.50 -16.12 -0.02
CA VAL A 59 1.67 -17.02 -0.11
C VAL A 59 2.39 -17.14 1.25
N ILE A 60 2.41 -16.08 2.04
CA ILE A 60 2.97 -16.11 3.41
C ILE A 60 2.17 -16.99 4.38
N ASP A 61 0.92 -17.30 4.05
CA ASP A 61 0.04 -18.20 4.80
C ASP A 61 0.12 -19.64 4.28
N GLY A 62 1.02 -19.93 3.32
CA GLY A 62 1.21 -21.23 2.72
C GLY A 62 0.21 -21.55 1.60
N TYR A 63 -0.39 -20.54 0.96
CA TYR A 63 -1.34 -20.70 -0.14
C TYR A 63 -0.75 -20.17 -1.45
N ILE A 64 -1.00 -20.88 -2.53
CA ILE A 64 -0.62 -20.46 -3.89
C ILE A 64 -1.86 -20.40 -4.77
N PRO A 65 -1.81 -19.64 -5.89
CA PRO A 65 -2.89 -19.62 -6.86
C PRO A 65 -3.19 -21.02 -7.39
N THR A 66 -4.45 -21.41 -7.37
CA THR A 66 -4.89 -22.69 -7.94
C THR A 66 -4.70 -22.69 -9.45
N PRO A 67 -4.04 -23.71 -10.05
CA PRO A 67 -3.94 -23.83 -11.49
C PRO A 67 -5.32 -23.77 -12.16
N GLN A 68 -5.40 -23.11 -13.32
CA GLN A 68 -6.68 -22.86 -13.98
C GLN A 68 -7.45 -24.16 -14.26
N GLU A 69 -6.77 -25.20 -14.71
CA GLU A 69 -7.39 -26.50 -14.99
C GLU A 69 -8.01 -27.12 -13.74
N GLU A 70 -7.28 -27.15 -12.64
CA GLU A 70 -7.76 -27.64 -11.33
C GLU A 70 -8.90 -26.79 -10.79
N LEU A 71 -8.80 -25.47 -10.89
CA LEU A 71 -9.86 -24.54 -10.47
C LEU A 71 -11.18 -24.83 -11.19
N TYR A 72 -11.12 -25.04 -12.51
CA TYR A 72 -12.31 -25.37 -13.30
C TYR A 72 -12.86 -26.75 -12.98
N GLU A 73 -12.00 -27.77 -12.90
CA GLU A 73 -12.44 -29.14 -12.58
C GLU A 73 -13.11 -29.23 -11.21
N THR A 74 -12.47 -28.69 -10.17
CA THR A 74 -12.99 -28.76 -8.81
C THR A 74 -14.25 -27.90 -8.64
N THR A 75 -14.31 -26.70 -9.24
CA THR A 75 -15.47 -25.83 -9.11
C THR A 75 -16.66 -26.33 -9.89
N LEU A 76 -16.45 -26.77 -11.14
CA LEU A 76 -17.51 -27.32 -11.99
C LEU A 76 -18.03 -28.66 -11.42
N GLY A 77 -17.14 -29.49 -10.84
CA GLY A 77 -17.54 -30.71 -10.14
C GLY A 77 -18.48 -30.42 -8.96
N THR A 78 -18.12 -29.43 -8.13
CA THR A 78 -18.98 -28.99 -7.02
C THR A 78 -20.29 -28.35 -7.51
N LEU A 79 -20.24 -27.57 -8.58
CA LEU A 79 -21.43 -26.99 -9.19
C LEU A 79 -22.37 -28.10 -9.73
N GLN A 80 -21.82 -29.16 -10.33
CA GLN A 80 -22.60 -30.31 -10.76
C GLN A 80 -23.31 -31.01 -9.60
N GLU A 81 -22.62 -31.21 -8.47
CA GLU A 81 -23.24 -31.78 -7.27
C GLU A 81 -24.34 -30.86 -6.73
N TYR A 82 -24.10 -29.55 -6.71
CA TYR A 82 -25.06 -28.56 -6.26
C TYR A 82 -26.32 -28.52 -7.12
N LEU A 83 -26.19 -28.66 -8.45
CA LEU A 83 -27.33 -28.75 -9.37
C LEU A 83 -28.20 -29.96 -9.05
N VAL A 84 -27.60 -31.09 -8.68
CA VAL A 84 -28.33 -32.31 -8.33
C VAL A 84 -29.01 -32.21 -6.97
N THR A 85 -28.27 -31.73 -5.95
CA THR A 85 -28.75 -31.75 -4.55
C THR A 85 -29.74 -30.63 -4.25
N ASP A 86 -29.52 -29.43 -4.74
CA ASP A 86 -30.28 -28.25 -4.36
C ASP A 86 -31.25 -27.76 -5.43
N TYR A 87 -31.02 -28.11 -6.69
CA TYR A 87 -31.87 -27.67 -7.82
C TYR A 87 -32.64 -28.82 -8.49
N GLY A 88 -32.44 -30.07 -8.02
CA GLY A 88 -33.25 -31.21 -8.44
C GLY A 88 -32.95 -31.72 -9.85
N PHE A 89 -31.79 -31.39 -10.43
CA PHE A 89 -31.36 -31.95 -11.69
C PHE A 89 -31.07 -33.46 -11.56
N THR A 90 -31.29 -34.19 -12.63
CA THR A 90 -30.71 -35.54 -12.73
C THR A 90 -29.19 -35.43 -12.93
N LYS A 91 -28.46 -36.50 -12.63
CA LYS A 91 -27.00 -36.53 -12.82
C LYS A 91 -26.60 -36.29 -14.29
N GLU A 92 -27.39 -36.82 -15.21
CA GLU A 92 -27.20 -36.69 -16.65
C GLU A 92 -27.46 -35.27 -17.14
N GLU A 93 -28.51 -34.60 -16.66
CA GLU A 93 -28.81 -33.21 -16.99
C GLU A 93 -27.72 -32.28 -16.45
N ALA A 94 -27.33 -32.43 -15.18
CA ALA A 94 -26.26 -31.62 -14.59
C ALA A 94 -24.93 -31.80 -15.34
N ALA A 95 -24.56 -33.04 -15.70
CA ALA A 95 -23.35 -33.30 -16.46
C ALA A 95 -23.38 -32.68 -17.88
N ALA A 96 -24.54 -32.67 -18.53
CA ALA A 96 -24.72 -32.05 -19.84
C ALA A 96 -24.53 -30.51 -19.76
N GLU A 97 -25.09 -29.88 -18.72
CA GLU A 97 -24.94 -28.43 -18.52
C GLU A 97 -23.49 -28.06 -18.18
N ILE A 98 -22.81 -28.81 -17.32
CA ILE A 98 -21.38 -28.58 -17.02
C ILE A 98 -20.50 -28.76 -18.27
N LYS A 99 -20.77 -29.80 -19.08
CA LYS A 99 -20.02 -30.02 -20.32
C LYS A 99 -20.16 -28.86 -21.31
N LYS A 100 -21.35 -28.23 -21.37
CA LYS A 100 -21.65 -27.10 -22.25
C LYS A 100 -20.79 -25.86 -21.90
N VAL A 101 -20.55 -25.62 -20.61
CA VAL A 101 -19.90 -24.40 -20.11
C VAL A 101 -18.41 -24.59 -19.77
N LYS A 102 -17.87 -25.80 -19.86
CA LYS A 102 -16.51 -26.16 -19.41
C LYS A 102 -15.39 -25.27 -19.98
N GLU A 103 -15.56 -24.78 -21.22
CA GLU A 103 -14.57 -23.94 -21.90
C GLU A 103 -14.90 -22.44 -21.86
N TRP A 104 -15.98 -22.04 -21.15
CA TRP A 104 -16.39 -20.66 -21.08
C TRP A 104 -15.60 -19.89 -20.02
N GLU A 105 -15.56 -18.57 -20.17
CA GLU A 105 -15.04 -17.68 -19.12
C GLU A 105 -15.93 -17.74 -17.87
N ILE A 106 -15.31 -17.62 -16.69
CA ILE A 106 -15.99 -17.72 -15.39
C ILE A 106 -17.21 -16.78 -15.30
N LEU A 107 -17.13 -15.62 -15.90
CA LEU A 107 -18.24 -14.65 -15.88
C LEU A 107 -19.40 -15.08 -16.74
N ASP A 108 -19.11 -15.67 -17.91
CA ASP A 108 -20.13 -16.19 -18.80
C ASP A 108 -20.83 -17.39 -18.19
N ILE A 109 -20.05 -18.26 -17.51
CA ILE A 109 -20.61 -19.37 -16.72
C ILE A 109 -21.53 -18.81 -15.62
N ALA A 110 -21.09 -17.85 -14.84
CA ALA A 110 -21.88 -17.27 -13.78
C ALA A 110 -23.14 -16.54 -14.29
N ALA A 111 -23.02 -15.83 -15.40
CA ALA A 111 -24.16 -15.18 -16.04
C ALA A 111 -25.18 -16.19 -16.56
N TYR A 112 -24.72 -17.26 -17.24
CA TYR A 112 -25.55 -18.32 -17.74
C TYR A 112 -26.38 -18.99 -16.67
N PHE A 113 -25.74 -19.45 -15.58
CA PHE A 113 -26.46 -20.12 -14.48
C PHE A 113 -27.42 -19.17 -13.75
N LYS A 114 -27.07 -17.90 -13.65
CA LYS A 114 -27.94 -16.88 -13.06
C LYS A 114 -29.18 -16.61 -13.93
N GLU A 115 -29.00 -16.46 -15.25
CA GLU A 115 -30.10 -16.15 -16.16
C GLU A 115 -31.01 -17.33 -16.45
N GLN A 116 -30.45 -18.53 -16.61
CA GLN A 116 -31.22 -19.72 -16.96
C GLN A 116 -31.88 -20.41 -15.74
N TYR A 117 -31.18 -20.41 -14.59
CA TYR A 117 -31.58 -21.20 -13.43
C TYR A 117 -31.73 -20.38 -12.15
N GLY A 118 -31.45 -19.07 -12.16
CA GLY A 118 -31.50 -18.21 -10.99
C GLY A 118 -30.38 -18.45 -9.98
N ILE A 119 -29.30 -19.15 -10.35
CA ILE A 119 -28.19 -19.52 -9.47
C ILE A 119 -27.18 -18.37 -9.40
N ALA A 120 -27.20 -17.62 -8.31
CA ALA A 120 -26.39 -16.40 -8.16
C ALA A 120 -24.96 -16.63 -7.63
N GLY A 121 -24.65 -17.79 -7.06
CA GLY A 121 -23.41 -18.05 -6.30
C GLY A 121 -22.22 -18.60 -7.12
N VAL A 122 -22.39 -18.90 -8.42
CA VAL A 122 -21.38 -19.61 -9.22
C VAL A 122 -20.03 -18.90 -9.23
N ARG A 123 -20.03 -17.57 -9.39
CA ARG A 123 -18.80 -16.79 -9.34
C ARG A 123 -18.06 -16.92 -7.99
N SER A 124 -18.80 -16.90 -6.89
CA SER A 124 -18.22 -17.06 -5.54
C SER A 124 -17.57 -18.42 -5.36
N MET A 125 -18.14 -19.49 -5.95
CA MET A 125 -17.54 -20.83 -5.93
C MET A 125 -16.14 -20.86 -6.54
N PHE A 126 -15.93 -20.16 -7.69
CA PHE A 126 -14.62 -20.03 -8.29
C PHE A 126 -13.67 -19.18 -7.44
N MET A 127 -14.17 -18.10 -6.81
CA MET A 127 -13.36 -17.24 -5.95
C MET A 127 -12.88 -17.98 -4.71
N GLU A 128 -13.76 -18.74 -4.06
CA GLU A 128 -13.45 -19.53 -2.86
C GLU A 128 -12.35 -20.57 -3.09
N ARG A 129 -12.12 -20.96 -4.35
CA ARG A 129 -11.09 -21.93 -4.77
C ARG A 129 -9.92 -21.31 -5.52
N SER A 130 -9.84 -19.99 -5.59
CA SER A 130 -8.80 -19.30 -6.37
C SER A 130 -7.38 -19.50 -5.82
N TYR A 131 -7.25 -19.89 -4.55
CA TYR A 131 -6.02 -20.29 -3.90
C TYR A 131 -6.21 -21.63 -3.21
N HIS A 132 -5.13 -22.41 -3.13
CA HIS A 132 -5.10 -23.65 -2.38
C HIS A 132 -3.88 -23.73 -1.45
N SER A 133 -4.00 -24.52 -0.40
CA SER A 133 -2.90 -24.79 0.53
C SER A 133 -1.81 -25.58 -0.18
N ALA A 134 -0.57 -25.07 -0.14
CA ALA A 134 0.55 -25.62 -0.88
C ALA A 134 1.41 -26.57 -0.05
N THR A 135 1.87 -27.64 -0.65
CA THR A 135 3.00 -28.42 -0.20
C THR A 135 4.31 -27.65 -0.45
N ARG A 136 5.42 -28.15 0.09
CA ARG A 136 6.72 -27.53 -0.11
C ARG A 136 7.14 -27.56 -1.59
N GLU A 137 6.89 -28.65 -2.26
CA GLU A 137 7.25 -28.85 -3.68
C GLU A 137 6.47 -27.89 -4.57
N GLU A 138 5.18 -27.75 -4.37
CA GLU A 138 4.32 -26.82 -5.10
C GLU A 138 4.73 -25.36 -4.85
N MET A 139 5.04 -25.00 -3.61
CA MET A 139 5.53 -23.68 -3.28
C MET A 139 6.86 -23.37 -3.97
N ASP A 140 7.81 -24.33 -3.99
CA ASP A 140 9.09 -24.14 -4.67
C ASP A 140 8.89 -23.94 -6.17
N VAL A 141 8.03 -24.75 -6.82
CA VAL A 141 7.70 -24.59 -8.24
C VAL A 141 7.07 -23.23 -8.49
N TYR A 142 6.04 -22.85 -7.73
CA TYR A 142 5.38 -21.56 -7.86
C TYR A 142 6.36 -20.38 -7.72
N LEU A 143 7.22 -20.41 -6.70
CA LEU A 143 8.20 -19.36 -6.47
C LEU A 143 9.21 -19.25 -7.62
N GLN A 144 9.68 -20.37 -8.16
CA GLN A 144 10.62 -20.37 -9.29
C GLN A 144 9.97 -19.92 -10.60
N GLU A 145 8.76 -20.35 -10.91
CA GLU A 145 8.03 -19.94 -12.12
C GLU A 145 7.61 -18.46 -12.07
N THR A 146 7.27 -17.97 -10.90
CA THR A 146 6.77 -16.59 -10.74
C THR A 146 7.89 -15.60 -10.50
N PHE A 147 8.82 -15.92 -9.59
CA PHE A 147 9.83 -14.99 -9.06
C PHE A 147 11.27 -15.46 -9.26
N GLY A 148 11.52 -16.62 -9.90
CA GLY A 148 12.86 -17.10 -10.24
C GLY A 148 13.59 -16.15 -11.19
N VAL A 149 14.85 -16.46 -11.52
CA VAL A 149 15.69 -15.65 -12.43
C VAL A 149 15.04 -15.44 -13.80
N ASN A 150 14.32 -16.46 -14.30
CA ASN A 150 13.55 -16.42 -15.55
C ASN A 150 12.03 -16.28 -15.29
N GLY A 151 11.64 -15.92 -14.07
CA GLY A 151 10.25 -15.81 -13.66
C GLY A 151 9.54 -14.60 -14.27
N LYS A 152 8.22 -14.61 -14.16
CA LYS A 152 7.34 -13.58 -14.75
C LYS A 152 7.50 -12.22 -14.05
N LYS A 153 7.92 -12.20 -12.78
CA LYS A 153 8.01 -11.00 -11.91
C LYS A 153 9.30 -11.01 -11.10
N ALA A 154 9.79 -9.83 -10.75
CA ALA A 154 10.91 -9.70 -9.81
C ALA A 154 10.40 -9.80 -8.37
N TYR A 155 10.99 -10.68 -7.57
CA TYR A 155 10.65 -10.86 -6.16
C TYR A 155 10.79 -9.57 -5.35
N THR A 156 11.92 -8.88 -5.51
CA THR A 156 12.17 -7.61 -4.80
C THR A 156 11.14 -6.54 -5.11
N LYS A 157 10.60 -6.51 -6.33
CA LYS A 157 9.57 -5.56 -6.72
C LYS A 157 8.24 -5.80 -6.00
N GLU A 158 7.83 -7.07 -5.87
CA GLU A 158 6.61 -7.41 -5.15
C GLU A 158 6.72 -7.10 -3.65
N VAL A 159 7.86 -7.44 -3.03
CA VAL A 159 8.11 -7.06 -1.64
C VAL A 159 8.20 -5.54 -1.48
N ALA A 160 8.78 -4.82 -2.47
CA ALA A 160 8.82 -3.35 -2.46
C ALA A 160 7.42 -2.72 -2.52
N TYR A 161 6.47 -3.30 -3.23
CA TYR A 161 5.07 -2.84 -3.22
C TYR A 161 4.44 -3.03 -1.83
N LYS A 162 4.60 -4.20 -1.21
CA LYS A 162 4.14 -4.43 0.18
C LYS A 162 4.83 -3.49 1.17
N TYR A 163 6.13 -3.28 1.01
CA TYR A 163 6.89 -2.32 1.80
C TYR A 163 6.33 -0.90 1.66
N ALA A 164 6.09 -0.43 0.42
CA ALA A 164 5.53 0.89 0.16
C ALA A 164 4.12 1.08 0.74
N ASP A 165 3.29 0.03 0.73
CA ASP A 165 1.96 0.04 1.35
C ASP A 165 2.06 0.33 2.86
N TYR A 166 2.82 -0.48 3.60
CA TYR A 166 2.95 -0.33 5.04
C TYR A 166 3.76 0.89 5.44
N LEU A 167 4.78 1.26 4.65
CA LEU A 167 5.52 2.50 4.85
C LEU A 167 4.60 3.71 4.63
N GLY A 168 3.77 3.72 3.58
CA GLY A 168 2.80 4.79 3.31
C GLY A 168 1.86 5.02 4.49
N ILE A 169 1.25 3.95 5.00
CA ILE A 169 0.35 3.99 6.16
C ILE A 169 1.05 4.57 7.39
N SER A 170 2.21 4.06 7.75
CA SER A 170 2.88 4.41 9.01
C SER A 170 3.62 5.74 8.94
N SER A 171 4.24 6.07 7.80
CA SER A 171 5.04 7.28 7.68
C SER A 171 4.22 8.56 7.60
N ILE A 172 3.00 8.54 7.04
CA ILE A 172 2.14 9.73 7.05
C ILE A 172 1.75 10.11 8.48
N LEU A 173 1.49 9.15 9.35
CA LEU A 173 1.28 9.42 10.78
C LEU A 173 2.54 10.01 11.43
N PHE A 174 3.71 9.51 11.05
CA PHE A 174 4.99 10.07 11.50
C PHE A 174 5.23 11.48 10.97
N VAL A 175 4.88 11.79 9.72
CA VAL A 175 4.91 13.16 9.16
C VAL A 175 4.02 14.10 9.96
N ILE A 176 2.79 13.69 10.28
CA ILE A 176 1.87 14.49 11.09
C ILE A 176 2.52 14.79 12.45
N LEU A 177 3.07 13.78 13.12
CA LEU A 177 3.76 13.96 14.40
C LEU A 177 4.92 14.95 14.31
N VAL A 178 5.81 14.77 13.32
CA VAL A 178 7.01 15.61 13.13
C VAL A 178 6.62 17.07 12.87
N PHE A 179 5.72 17.31 11.91
CA PHE A 179 5.36 18.68 11.51
C PHE A 179 4.49 19.40 12.53
N VAL A 180 3.60 18.67 13.22
CA VAL A 180 2.83 19.24 14.33
C VAL A 180 3.77 19.70 15.46
N LEU A 181 4.69 18.85 15.91
CA LEU A 181 5.67 19.23 16.94
C LEU A 181 6.56 20.39 16.50
N LEU A 182 6.99 20.39 15.25
CA LEU A 182 7.85 21.43 14.67
C LEU A 182 7.18 22.81 14.67
N LEU A 183 5.88 22.85 14.34
CA LEU A 183 5.13 24.11 14.19
C LEU A 183 4.46 24.58 15.48
N TYR A 184 4.06 23.64 16.35
CA TYR A 184 3.29 23.94 17.56
C TYR A 184 3.94 25.02 18.44
N LYS A 185 5.26 24.98 18.61
CA LYS A 185 5.99 25.97 19.41
C LYS A 185 5.89 27.38 18.86
N ASP A 186 5.86 27.52 17.51
CA ASP A 186 5.92 28.83 16.85
C ASP A 186 4.52 29.43 16.62
N MET A 187 3.47 28.61 16.71
CA MET A 187 2.07 29.06 16.57
C MET A 187 1.46 29.56 17.92
N LYS A 188 2.23 29.55 19.01
CA LYS A 188 1.80 30.21 20.26
C LYS A 188 1.74 31.71 20.03
N LYS A 189 0.65 32.36 20.47
CA LYS A 189 0.31 33.78 20.19
C LYS A 189 1.51 34.73 20.36
N ASP A 190 2.20 34.66 21.51
CA ASP A 190 3.31 35.58 21.82
C ASP A 190 4.56 35.30 20.97
N ILE A 191 4.81 34.01 20.64
CA ILE A 191 5.96 33.60 19.84
C ILE A 191 5.70 33.92 18.36
N TYR A 192 4.47 33.76 17.91
CA TYR A 192 4.08 34.04 16.54
C TYR A 192 4.29 35.51 16.18
N THR A 193 3.81 36.43 17.03
CA THR A 193 4.03 37.87 16.83
C THR A 193 5.51 38.24 16.87
N LEU A 194 6.28 37.68 17.80
CA LEU A 194 7.72 37.92 17.91
C LEU A 194 8.50 37.44 16.67
N ILE A 195 8.11 36.33 16.06
CA ILE A 195 8.75 35.83 14.85
C ILE A 195 8.44 36.76 13.68
N HIS A 196 7.20 37.27 13.57
CA HIS A 196 6.80 38.18 12.47
C HIS A 196 7.47 39.56 12.60
N ALA A 197 7.82 40.00 13.79
CA ALA A 197 8.59 41.21 13.99
C ALA A 197 10.07 41.13 13.54
N LYS A 198 10.58 39.90 13.32
CA LYS A 198 11.97 39.74 12.84
C LYS A 198 12.05 39.89 11.32
N PRO A 199 13.20 40.39 10.77
CA PRO A 199 13.41 40.56 9.33
C PRO A 199 13.70 39.21 8.66
N LEU A 200 12.80 38.22 8.79
CA LEU A 200 12.89 36.89 8.15
C LEU A 200 11.92 36.83 6.97
N SER A 201 12.41 36.50 5.77
CA SER A 201 11.50 36.24 4.65
C SER A 201 10.68 34.97 4.86
N ALA A 202 9.45 34.94 4.31
CA ALA A 202 8.57 33.78 4.35
C ALA A 202 9.29 32.51 3.86
N ILE A 203 9.96 32.60 2.71
CA ILE A 203 10.69 31.48 2.09
C ILE A 203 11.78 30.94 3.02
N THR A 204 12.51 31.84 3.71
CA THR A 204 13.58 31.43 4.64
C THR A 204 13.01 30.70 5.85
N PHE A 205 11.92 31.20 6.44
CA PHE A 205 11.32 30.60 7.62
C PHE A 205 10.62 29.27 7.28
N LEU A 206 9.70 29.30 6.31
CA LEU A 206 8.92 28.10 5.94
C LEU A 206 9.80 27.04 5.27
N GLY A 207 10.76 27.45 4.45
CA GLY A 207 11.74 26.54 3.86
C GLY A 207 12.61 25.84 4.89
N ALA A 208 13.03 26.56 5.95
CA ALA A 208 13.77 25.95 7.05
C ALA A 208 12.92 24.90 7.82
N LYS A 209 11.63 25.18 8.04
CA LYS A 209 10.69 24.22 8.65
C LYS A 209 10.49 23.00 7.79
N LEU A 210 10.22 23.20 6.50
CA LEU A 210 10.03 22.10 5.55
C LEU A 210 11.27 21.21 5.49
N VAL A 211 12.45 21.78 5.29
CA VAL A 211 13.71 21.02 5.16
C VAL A 211 14.06 20.32 6.46
N ALA A 212 13.87 20.94 7.63
CA ALA A 212 14.13 20.28 8.91
C ALA A 212 13.15 19.11 9.17
N GLY A 213 11.85 19.32 8.93
CA GLY A 213 10.83 18.26 9.07
C GLY A 213 11.08 17.09 8.12
N LEU A 214 11.29 17.39 6.84
CA LEU A 214 11.62 16.37 5.83
C LEU A 214 12.93 15.65 6.15
N GLY A 215 13.95 16.37 6.62
CA GLY A 215 15.23 15.78 7.04
C GLY A 215 15.07 14.74 8.14
N VAL A 216 14.19 14.97 9.11
CA VAL A 216 13.88 13.97 10.16
C VAL A 216 13.11 12.79 9.59
N VAL A 217 12.09 13.04 8.76
CA VAL A 217 11.28 11.97 8.15
C VAL A 217 12.15 11.10 7.24
N PHE A 218 12.91 11.69 6.33
CA PHE A 218 13.81 10.94 5.44
C PHE A 218 14.97 10.30 6.20
N GLY A 219 15.47 10.95 7.26
CA GLY A 219 16.47 10.36 8.15
C GLY A 219 16.01 9.08 8.85
N ALA A 220 14.69 8.91 9.04
CA ALA A 220 14.11 7.67 9.56
C ALA A 220 13.75 6.67 8.44
N THR A 221 13.13 7.14 7.35
CA THR A 221 12.60 6.25 6.30
C THR A 221 13.65 5.71 5.35
N MET A 222 14.69 6.49 4.97
CA MET A 222 15.69 6.04 4.01
C MET A 222 16.61 4.94 4.56
N PRO A 223 17.14 5.01 5.80
CA PRO A 223 17.86 3.90 6.39
C PRO A 223 16.99 2.64 6.54
N LEU A 224 15.71 2.81 6.93
CA LEU A 224 14.77 1.70 6.99
C LEU A 224 14.60 1.05 5.62
N THR A 225 14.42 1.85 4.55
CA THR A 225 14.34 1.35 3.17
C THR A 225 15.58 0.55 2.78
N LEU A 226 16.77 1.04 3.11
CA LEU A 226 18.01 0.33 2.83
C LEU A 226 18.07 -1.02 3.55
N ILE A 227 17.76 -1.03 4.84
CA ILE A 227 17.77 -2.27 5.66
C ILE A 227 16.78 -3.29 5.09
N MET A 228 15.54 -2.86 4.81
CA MET A 228 14.49 -3.74 4.28
C MET A 228 14.85 -4.28 2.89
N ASN A 229 15.44 -3.43 2.02
CA ASN A 229 15.93 -3.85 0.71
C ASN A 229 17.02 -4.93 0.84
N LEU A 230 18.03 -4.71 1.68
CA LEU A 230 19.12 -5.66 1.87
C LEU A 230 18.64 -7.00 2.46
N LEU A 231 17.72 -6.97 3.43
CA LEU A 231 17.14 -8.18 4.01
C LEU A 231 16.31 -8.95 2.96
N THR A 232 15.52 -8.24 2.15
CA THR A 232 14.74 -8.85 1.05
C THR A 232 15.65 -9.45 0.00
N MET A 233 16.71 -8.75 -0.41
CA MET A 233 17.69 -9.29 -1.36
C MET A 233 18.36 -10.54 -0.82
N LYS A 234 18.77 -10.53 0.46
CA LYS A 234 19.35 -11.72 1.12
C LYS A 234 18.39 -12.91 1.07
N ALA A 235 17.13 -12.70 1.40
CA ALA A 235 16.11 -13.74 1.35
C ALA A 235 15.88 -14.24 -0.09
N GLY A 236 15.76 -13.34 -1.06
CA GLY A 236 15.58 -13.72 -2.47
C GLY A 236 16.75 -14.51 -3.03
N ILE A 237 17.99 -14.10 -2.75
CA ILE A 237 19.19 -14.84 -3.18
C ILE A 237 19.24 -16.24 -2.54
N ALA A 238 18.89 -16.37 -1.26
CA ALA A 238 18.88 -17.66 -0.57
C ALA A 238 17.90 -18.67 -1.19
N HIS A 239 16.85 -18.19 -1.87
CA HIS A 239 15.84 -19.00 -2.53
C HIS A 239 15.98 -19.02 -4.07
N GLY A 240 17.05 -18.47 -4.64
CA GLY A 240 17.27 -18.42 -6.09
C GLY A 240 16.26 -17.53 -6.85
N LEU A 241 15.67 -16.53 -6.17
CA LEU A 241 14.68 -15.63 -6.74
C LEU A 241 15.33 -14.41 -7.42
N SER A 242 14.60 -13.78 -8.33
CA SER A 242 15.03 -12.57 -9.05
C SER A 242 15.07 -11.37 -8.13
N VAL A 243 16.26 -10.75 -7.96
CA VAL A 243 16.49 -9.64 -7.05
C VAL A 243 17.09 -8.43 -7.76
N HIS A 244 16.53 -7.24 -7.54
CA HIS A 244 17.04 -5.99 -8.07
C HIS A 244 17.12 -4.93 -6.97
N PHE A 245 18.30 -4.39 -6.72
CA PHE A 245 18.51 -3.36 -5.70
C PHE A 245 17.67 -2.10 -5.91
N ALA A 246 17.38 -1.73 -7.14
CA ALA A 246 16.66 -0.52 -7.50
C ALA A 246 15.16 -0.55 -7.15
N ASP A 247 14.53 -1.73 -7.03
CA ASP A 247 13.09 -1.87 -6.89
C ASP A 247 12.51 -1.10 -5.69
N PHE A 248 13.14 -1.23 -4.53
CA PHE A 248 12.72 -0.50 -3.32
C PHE A 248 12.87 1.02 -3.49
N TRP A 249 13.98 1.47 -4.07
CA TRP A 249 14.26 2.88 -4.23
C TRP A 249 13.30 3.54 -5.23
N VAL A 250 13.07 2.90 -6.36
CA VAL A 250 12.11 3.37 -7.37
C VAL A 250 10.70 3.45 -6.76
N THR A 251 10.29 2.40 -6.05
CA THR A 251 8.97 2.33 -5.43
C THR A 251 8.80 3.43 -4.36
N VAL A 252 9.79 3.63 -3.50
CA VAL A 252 9.75 4.67 -2.47
C VAL A 252 9.77 6.07 -3.08
N LEU A 253 10.62 6.32 -4.09
CA LEU A 253 10.68 7.62 -4.76
C LEU A 253 9.37 7.97 -5.45
N LEU A 254 8.72 7.01 -6.09
CA LEU A 254 7.48 7.25 -6.82
C LEU A 254 6.26 7.38 -5.88
N PHE A 255 6.12 6.50 -4.91
CA PHE A 255 4.87 6.39 -4.15
C PHE A 255 4.92 7.01 -2.76
N HIS A 256 6.13 7.22 -2.21
CA HIS A 256 6.28 7.67 -0.84
C HIS A 256 6.73 9.14 -0.75
N VAL A 257 7.74 9.53 -1.51
CA VAL A 257 8.29 10.90 -1.46
C VAL A 257 7.25 11.98 -1.79
N PRO A 258 6.44 11.88 -2.88
CA PRO A 258 5.42 12.89 -3.19
C PRO A 258 4.38 13.05 -2.07
N GLY A 259 3.98 11.95 -1.44
CA GLY A 259 3.04 11.95 -0.32
C GLY A 259 3.58 12.66 0.92
N ILE A 260 4.83 12.41 1.29
CA ILE A 260 5.50 13.11 2.41
C ILE A 260 5.60 14.62 2.14
N LEU A 261 5.99 15.01 0.93
CA LEU A 261 6.09 16.41 0.54
C LEU A 261 4.73 17.11 0.63
N ALA A 262 3.69 16.49 0.09
CA ALA A 262 2.33 17.03 0.11
C ALA A 262 1.79 17.12 1.55
N ALA A 263 1.94 16.07 2.35
CA ALA A 263 1.48 16.07 3.75
C ALA A 263 2.16 17.15 4.59
N GLY A 264 3.50 17.24 4.53
CA GLY A 264 4.25 18.28 5.25
C GLY A 264 3.85 19.70 4.84
N SER A 265 3.68 19.94 3.53
CA SER A 265 3.27 21.24 2.98
C SER A 265 1.85 21.61 3.37
N LEU A 266 0.90 20.66 3.37
CA LEU A 266 -0.47 20.87 3.82
C LEU A 266 -0.55 21.19 5.32
N ILE A 267 0.22 20.50 6.15
CA ILE A 267 0.27 20.79 7.60
C ILE A 267 0.79 22.21 7.83
N ILE A 268 1.81 22.65 7.11
CA ILE A 268 2.31 24.04 7.17
C ILE A 268 1.21 25.01 6.76
N LEU A 269 0.53 24.80 5.64
CA LEU A 269 -0.54 25.66 5.13
C LEU A 269 -1.68 25.78 6.13
N ILE A 270 -2.21 24.64 6.62
CA ILE A 270 -3.33 24.62 7.57
C ILE A 270 -2.93 25.32 8.88
N SER A 271 -1.74 25.07 9.39
CA SER A 271 -1.25 25.71 10.60
C SER A 271 -1.15 27.22 10.47
N LEU A 272 -0.74 27.72 9.31
CA LEU A 272 -0.73 29.14 9.03
C LEU A 272 -2.13 29.72 8.85
N LEU A 273 -3.04 29.03 8.16
CA LEU A 273 -4.42 29.50 7.99
C LEU A 273 -5.12 29.76 9.30
N PHE A 274 -4.92 28.89 10.28
CA PHE A 274 -5.58 28.98 11.58
C PHE A 274 -4.71 29.66 12.68
N CYS A 275 -3.48 30.07 12.38
CA CYS A 275 -2.47 30.47 13.40
C CYS A 275 -2.37 29.44 14.56
N ASN A 276 -2.65 28.20 14.27
CA ASN A 276 -2.69 27.11 15.23
C ASN A 276 -2.46 25.78 14.48
N THR A 277 -1.66 24.91 15.06
CA THR A 277 -1.35 23.61 14.45
C THR A 277 -2.42 22.54 14.74
N ILE A 278 -3.22 22.73 15.80
CA ILE A 278 -4.23 21.75 16.22
C ILE A 278 -5.20 21.39 15.09
N PRO A 279 -5.76 22.34 14.29
CA PRO A 279 -6.67 22.01 13.20
C PRO A 279 -6.05 21.13 12.10
N ALA A 280 -4.73 21.12 11.96
CA ALA A 280 -4.07 20.27 10.99
C ALA A 280 -4.17 18.79 11.36
N ILE A 281 -4.28 18.45 12.65
CA ILE A 281 -4.35 17.04 13.10
C ILE A 281 -5.62 16.36 12.57
N PRO A 282 -6.85 16.80 12.90
CA PRO A 282 -8.07 16.15 12.41
C PRO A 282 -8.18 16.22 10.88
N ALA A 283 -7.77 17.33 10.24
CA ALA A 283 -7.80 17.45 8.79
C ALA A 283 -6.91 16.38 8.11
N MET A 284 -5.70 16.21 8.60
CA MET A 284 -4.77 15.21 8.04
C MET A 284 -5.17 13.78 8.40
N LEU A 285 -5.77 13.53 9.58
CA LEU A 285 -6.30 12.23 9.95
C LEU A 285 -7.51 11.83 9.09
N LEU A 286 -8.42 12.76 8.80
CA LEU A 286 -9.53 12.51 7.88
C LEU A 286 -9.03 12.21 6.46
N TYR A 287 -8.02 12.96 6.01
CA TYR A 287 -7.40 12.70 4.70
C TYR A 287 -6.66 11.35 4.69
N TYR A 288 -5.98 10.99 5.76
CA TYR A 288 -5.36 9.68 5.95
C TYR A 288 -6.41 8.55 5.87
N LEU A 289 -7.54 8.68 6.57
CA LEU A 289 -8.64 7.71 6.52
C LEU A 289 -9.21 7.58 5.10
N TYR A 290 -9.41 8.71 4.41
CA TYR A 290 -9.84 8.70 3.01
C TYR A 290 -8.89 7.86 2.12
N CYS A 291 -7.58 7.97 2.31
CA CYS A 291 -6.59 7.22 1.53
C CYS A 291 -6.58 5.72 1.84
N ASN A 292 -6.98 5.33 3.07
CA ASN A 292 -7.06 3.92 3.47
C ASN A 292 -8.28 3.19 2.88
N ILE A 293 -9.35 3.90 2.58
CA ILE A 293 -10.55 3.33 1.99
C ILE A 293 -10.29 3.14 0.49
N GLY A 294 -9.84 1.95 0.07
CA GLY A 294 -9.66 1.61 -1.34
C GLY A 294 -10.99 1.46 -2.09
N SER A 295 -10.97 1.68 -3.38
CA SER A 295 -12.01 1.19 -4.28
C SER A 295 -11.50 -0.09 -4.95
N TYR A 296 -12.29 -1.14 -4.83
CA TYR A 296 -12.05 -2.37 -5.56
C TYR A 296 -13.01 -2.40 -6.75
N ASP A 297 -12.46 -2.43 -7.97
CA ASP A 297 -13.26 -2.78 -9.13
C ASP A 297 -13.19 -4.29 -9.34
N SER A 298 -14.35 -4.90 -9.52
CA SER A 298 -14.41 -6.26 -10.03
C SER A 298 -13.94 -6.24 -11.47
N VAL A 299 -12.81 -6.85 -11.75
CA VAL A 299 -12.35 -6.97 -13.13
C VAL A 299 -13.07 -8.08 -13.81
N LEU A 300 -13.80 -7.70 -14.83
CA LEU A 300 -14.30 -8.59 -15.83
C LEU A 300 -13.10 -9.36 -16.44
N GLY A 301 -13.08 -10.69 -16.32
CA GLY A 301 -12.05 -11.54 -16.90
C GLY A 301 -10.83 -11.85 -16.02
N SER A 302 -10.67 -11.28 -14.86
CA SER A 302 -9.69 -11.74 -13.88
C SER A 302 -10.33 -12.72 -12.92
N TRP A 303 -9.82 -13.92 -12.85
CA TRP A 303 -10.33 -14.92 -11.93
C TRP A 303 -10.02 -14.63 -10.45
N TYR A 304 -9.10 -13.70 -10.15
CA TYR A 304 -8.92 -13.11 -8.82
C TYR A 304 -9.97 -12.06 -8.45
N GLY A 305 -10.83 -11.68 -9.37
CA GLY A 305 -12.04 -10.91 -9.11
C GLY A 305 -11.90 -9.46 -8.70
N TYR A 306 -10.71 -8.97 -8.35
CA TYR A 306 -10.51 -7.60 -7.88
C TYR A 306 -9.25 -6.96 -8.45
N HIS A 307 -9.40 -5.78 -9.04
CA HIS A 307 -8.29 -4.84 -9.20
C HIS A 307 -8.42 -3.73 -8.18
N TYR A 308 -7.33 -3.44 -7.51
CA TYR A 308 -7.26 -2.24 -6.70
C TYR A 308 -7.05 -1.01 -7.59
N GLN A 309 -7.96 -0.07 -7.51
CA GLN A 309 -7.76 1.25 -8.07
C GLN A 309 -7.25 2.19 -6.99
N ALA A 310 -6.11 2.84 -7.26
CA ALA A 310 -5.62 3.90 -6.39
C ALA A 310 -6.68 4.99 -6.29
N LYS A 311 -7.00 5.41 -5.08
CA LYS A 311 -7.91 6.53 -4.88
C LYS A 311 -7.33 7.78 -5.52
N ILE A 312 -8.16 8.51 -6.25
CA ILE A 312 -7.80 9.82 -6.79
C ILE A 312 -7.45 10.74 -5.61
N PHE A 313 -6.34 11.45 -5.71
CA PHE A 313 -5.84 12.37 -4.68
C PHE A 313 -5.36 11.70 -3.38
N ALA A 314 -4.93 10.44 -3.43
CA ALA A 314 -4.40 9.78 -2.24
C ALA A 314 -3.00 10.30 -1.86
N ILE A 315 -2.78 10.61 -0.57
CA ILE A 315 -1.45 11.01 -0.04
C ILE A 315 -0.45 9.85 -0.12
N PHE A 316 -0.93 8.62 -0.05
CA PHE A 316 -0.16 7.41 -0.27
C PHE A 316 -0.98 6.41 -1.07
N ILE A 317 -0.29 5.63 -1.88
CA ILE A 317 -0.90 4.59 -2.71
C ILE A 317 -0.83 3.28 -1.94
N ARG A 318 -1.94 2.52 -1.96
CA ARG A 318 -2.05 1.21 -1.33
C ARG A 318 -1.70 0.10 -2.33
N PHE A 319 -1.18 -1.01 -1.80
CA PHE A 319 -0.93 -2.25 -2.53
C PHE A 319 -1.56 -3.43 -1.76
N PRO A 320 -2.91 -3.47 -1.68
CA PRO A 320 -3.63 -4.38 -0.79
C PRO A 320 -3.77 -5.79 -1.33
N LEU A 321 -3.50 -6.02 -2.63
CA LEU A 321 -3.67 -7.32 -3.26
C LEU A 321 -2.70 -8.36 -2.69
N LEU A 322 -2.98 -9.63 -2.88
CA LEU A 322 -2.14 -10.73 -2.44
C LEU A 322 -0.74 -10.67 -3.09
N PHE A 323 0.24 -11.33 -2.50
CA PHE A 323 1.61 -11.32 -3.02
C PHE A 323 1.65 -11.91 -4.43
N GLY A 324 2.35 -11.24 -5.32
CA GLY A 324 2.38 -11.60 -6.74
C GLY A 324 1.22 -11.03 -7.58
N ALA A 325 0.15 -10.54 -6.96
CA ALA A 325 -0.98 -9.94 -7.68
C ALA A 325 -0.90 -8.40 -7.79
N ASN A 326 0.06 -7.77 -7.13
CA ASN A 326 0.20 -6.31 -7.17
C ASN A 326 0.79 -5.86 -8.52
N GLU A 327 0.22 -4.77 -9.02
CA GLU A 327 0.66 -4.12 -10.24
C GLU A 327 0.83 -2.62 -10.00
N PHE A 328 1.39 -1.92 -11.00
CA PHE A 328 1.43 -0.47 -10.97
C PHE A 328 -0.01 0.06 -10.99
N PRO A 329 -0.46 0.80 -9.96
CA PRO A 329 -1.87 1.18 -9.81
C PRO A 329 -2.33 2.06 -10.97
N LYS A 330 -3.50 1.76 -11.54
CA LYS A 330 -4.16 2.64 -12.50
C LYS A 330 -4.33 4.04 -11.89
N GLY A 331 -3.94 5.07 -12.62
CA GLY A 331 -3.96 6.45 -12.11
C GLY A 331 -2.80 6.82 -11.17
N GLY A 332 -1.87 5.90 -10.87
CA GLY A 332 -0.73 6.16 -9.98
C GLY A 332 0.13 7.34 -10.43
N MET A 333 0.46 7.45 -11.72
CA MET A 333 1.21 8.59 -12.26
C MET A 333 0.46 9.92 -12.12
N PHE A 334 -0.85 9.90 -12.38
CA PHE A 334 -1.69 11.09 -12.18
C PHE A 334 -1.66 11.53 -10.71
N ASN A 335 -1.75 10.58 -9.78
CA ASN A 335 -1.71 10.89 -8.37
C ASN A 335 -0.37 11.48 -7.91
N ILE A 336 0.76 10.97 -8.43
CA ILE A 336 2.09 11.52 -8.16
C ILE A 336 2.17 12.99 -8.62
N PHE A 337 1.75 13.25 -9.87
CA PHE A 337 1.73 14.61 -10.41
C PHE A 337 0.83 15.54 -9.61
N PHE A 338 -0.36 15.08 -9.23
CA PHE A 338 -1.28 15.83 -8.39
C PHE A 338 -0.67 16.19 -7.02
N LEU A 339 0.00 15.25 -6.34
CA LEU A 339 0.66 15.50 -5.06
C LEU A 339 1.78 16.54 -5.17
N LEU A 340 2.52 16.54 -6.27
CA LEU A 340 3.53 17.58 -6.53
C LEU A 340 2.89 18.94 -6.75
N LEU A 341 1.76 19.02 -7.46
CA LEU A 341 0.97 20.25 -7.59
C LEU A 341 0.43 20.75 -6.25
N VAL A 342 -0.14 19.85 -5.45
CA VAL A 342 -0.61 20.18 -4.08
C VAL A 342 0.53 20.73 -3.24
N THR A 343 1.70 20.11 -3.28
CA THR A 343 2.91 20.60 -2.59
C THR A 343 3.25 22.01 -3.02
N PHE A 344 3.31 22.26 -4.33
CA PHE A 344 3.63 23.58 -4.89
C PHE A 344 2.62 24.65 -4.45
N PHE A 345 1.32 24.40 -4.62
CA PHE A 345 0.28 25.37 -4.25
C PHE A 345 0.16 25.56 -2.74
N ALA A 346 0.34 24.53 -1.95
CA ALA A 346 0.35 24.64 -0.48
C ALA A 346 1.51 25.52 0.01
N LEU A 347 2.70 25.37 -0.57
CA LEU A 347 3.86 26.20 -0.22
C LEU A 347 3.68 27.65 -0.70
N MET A 348 3.20 27.88 -1.93
CA MET A 348 2.90 29.23 -2.42
C MET A 348 1.83 29.92 -1.56
N GLY A 349 0.76 29.23 -1.23
CA GLY A 349 -0.28 29.72 -0.33
C GLY A 349 0.27 30.08 1.04
N SER A 350 1.14 29.22 1.60
CA SER A 350 1.81 29.45 2.87
C SER A 350 2.66 30.72 2.86
N VAL A 351 3.43 30.94 1.79
CA VAL A 351 4.24 32.17 1.61
C VAL A 351 3.34 33.40 1.59
N LYS A 352 2.28 33.40 0.76
CA LYS A 352 1.35 34.54 0.67
C LYS A 352 0.65 34.86 2.00
N ILE A 353 0.22 33.84 2.74
CA ILE A 353 -0.41 34.04 4.06
C ILE A 353 0.58 34.64 5.04
N TRP A 354 1.81 34.16 5.07
CA TRP A 354 2.86 34.67 5.93
C TRP A 354 3.16 36.16 5.62
N GLU A 355 3.36 36.52 4.37
CA GLU A 355 3.66 37.89 3.94
C GLU A 355 2.51 38.86 4.25
N ARG A 356 1.25 38.46 3.95
CA ARG A 356 0.08 39.29 4.26
C ARG A 356 -0.07 39.59 5.76
N ARG A 357 0.26 38.63 6.62
CA ARG A 357 0.19 38.83 8.08
C ARG A 357 1.33 39.62 8.64
N ARG A 358 2.42 39.75 7.94
CA ARG A 358 3.55 40.59 8.32
C ARG A 358 3.29 42.07 8.00
N SER A 359 2.44 42.35 7.01
CA SER A 359 2.10 43.72 6.59
C SER A 359 0.99 44.36 7.45
N ILE A 360 0.40 43.63 8.38
CA ILE A 360 -0.58 44.08 9.35
C ILE A 360 0.11 44.27 10.70
#